data_aaf4630454c5de95377423e1e4e48ff5
#
_entry.id   aaf4630454c5de95377423e1e4e48ff5
#
_cell.length_a   1.000
_cell.length_b   1.000
_cell.length_c   1.000
_cell.angle_alpha   90.00
_cell.angle_beta   90.00
_cell.angle_gamma   90.00
#
_symmetry.space_group_name_H-M   'P 1'
#
loop_
_entity.id
_entity.type
_entity.pdbx_description
1 polymer ?
#
loop_
_entity_poly.entity_id
_entity_poly.type
_entity_poly.pdbx_seq_one_letter_code
_entity_poly.pdbx_strand_id
1 'polypeptide(L)'
;PEGLAVGVAFGAAATGDSFGAAIALAIGIGIQNFPEGAAVSVPLRREGLSKKESFWWGQLSALVEPVSAVIGAAIVVYMTPVLPYALAFAAGAMIFVVVEELIPEAHRGKNGDIATMGAMFGFCIMMVLDVALG
;
A
#
# COMPACT_ATOMS: atom_id res chain seq x y z
N PRO A 1 5.47 2.21 6.33
CA PRO A 1 5.12 1.19 7.35
C PRO A 1 4.96 -0.20 6.76
N GLU A 2 4.38 -0.34 5.55
CA GLU A 2 4.16 -1.64 4.89
C GLU A 2 5.48 -2.31 4.50
N GLY A 3 6.41 -1.55 3.92
CA GLY A 3 7.76 -2.05 3.68
C GLY A 3 8.47 -2.46 4.98
N LEU A 4 8.30 -1.71 6.07
CA LEU A 4 8.81 -2.10 7.38
C LEU A 4 8.21 -3.42 7.85
N ALA A 5 6.90 -3.64 7.66
CA ALA A 5 6.23 -4.88 8.02
C ALA A 5 6.83 -6.08 7.26
N VAL A 6 7.03 -5.96 5.95
CA VAL A 6 7.72 -6.98 5.14
C VAL A 6 9.12 -7.25 5.67
N GLY A 7 9.88 -6.20 5.95
CA GLY A 7 11.24 -6.32 6.48
C GLY A 7 11.28 -7.02 7.83
N VAL A 8 10.38 -6.67 8.74
CA VAL A 8 10.25 -7.33 10.06
C VAL A 8 9.88 -8.80 9.90
N ALA A 9 8.95 -9.14 8.99
CA ALA A 9 8.57 -10.53 8.72
C ALA A 9 9.75 -11.36 8.20
N PHE A 10 10.54 -10.83 7.26
CA PHE A 10 11.74 -11.51 6.76
C PHE A 10 12.85 -11.61 7.83
N GLY A 11 13.02 -10.56 8.64
CA GLY A 11 13.97 -10.56 9.74
C GLY A 11 13.61 -11.61 10.80
N ALA A 12 12.35 -11.74 11.17
CA ALA A 12 11.84 -12.76 12.07
C ALA A 12 11.98 -14.16 11.47
N ALA A 13 11.65 -14.34 10.18
CA ALA A 13 11.81 -15.61 9.47
C ALA A 13 13.27 -16.11 9.45
N ALA A 14 14.24 -15.22 9.40
CA ALA A 14 15.66 -15.56 9.47
C ALA A 14 16.07 -16.13 10.83
N THR A 15 15.30 -15.87 11.88
CA THR A 15 15.57 -16.33 13.26
C THR A 15 14.72 -17.53 13.71
N GLY A 16 13.85 -18.08 12.85
CA GLY A 16 13.13 -19.31 13.14
C GLY A 16 11.66 -19.33 12.75
N ASP A 17 11.11 -18.22 12.22
CA ASP A 17 9.74 -18.17 11.68
C ASP A 17 9.66 -18.70 10.25
N SER A 18 8.44 -18.79 9.72
CA SER A 18 8.18 -19.30 8.38
C SER A 18 8.52 -18.28 7.29
N PHE A 19 9.49 -18.56 6.44
CA PHE A 19 9.74 -17.79 5.20
C PHE A 19 8.54 -17.76 4.27
N GLY A 20 7.68 -18.79 4.31
CA GLY A 20 6.47 -18.85 3.49
C GLY A 20 5.50 -17.71 3.82
N ALA A 21 5.29 -17.41 5.10
CA ALA A 21 4.45 -16.31 5.54
C ALA A 21 5.03 -14.95 5.13
N ALA A 22 6.34 -14.75 5.29
CA ALA A 22 7.00 -13.52 4.87
C ALA A 22 6.90 -13.28 3.34
N ILE A 23 7.04 -14.35 2.54
CA ILE A 23 6.89 -14.29 1.08
C ILE A 23 5.43 -13.97 0.71
N ALA A 24 4.45 -14.61 1.33
CA ALA A 24 3.04 -14.36 1.07
C ALA A 24 2.68 -12.89 1.37
N LEU A 25 3.13 -12.36 2.51
CA LEU A 25 2.98 -10.95 2.87
C LEU A 25 3.62 -10.03 1.83
N ALA A 26 4.85 -10.31 1.40
CA ALA A 26 5.54 -9.50 0.41
C ALA A 26 4.82 -9.50 -0.95
N ILE A 27 4.26 -10.64 -1.36
CA ILE A 27 3.47 -10.74 -2.60
C ILE A 27 2.17 -9.93 -2.45
N GLY A 28 1.47 -10.07 -1.33
CA GLY A 28 0.24 -9.32 -1.06
C GLY A 28 0.45 -7.81 -1.14
N ILE A 29 1.45 -7.30 -0.43
CA ILE A 29 1.83 -5.88 -0.44
C ILE A 29 2.30 -5.45 -1.84
N GLY A 30 3.09 -6.27 -2.54
CA GLY A 30 3.51 -5.98 -3.91
C GLY A 30 2.34 -5.83 -4.90
N ILE A 31 1.28 -6.63 -4.77
CA ILE A 31 0.06 -6.49 -5.56
C ILE A 31 -0.69 -5.21 -5.20
N GLN A 32 -0.75 -4.87 -3.92
CA GLN A 32 -1.39 -3.68 -3.38
C GLN A 32 -0.73 -2.39 -3.88
N ASN A 33 0.58 -2.39 -4.08
CA ASN A 33 1.33 -1.23 -4.59
C ASN A 33 0.90 -0.77 -5.99
N PHE A 34 0.31 -1.66 -6.80
CA PHE A 34 -0.18 -1.25 -8.11
C PHE A 34 -1.36 -0.25 -8.02
N PRO A 35 -2.45 -0.52 -7.29
CA PRO A 35 -3.50 0.48 -7.09
C PRO A 35 -3.01 1.72 -6.35
N GLU A 36 -2.09 1.63 -5.42
CA GLU A 36 -1.53 2.79 -4.71
C GLU A 36 -0.73 3.70 -5.66
N GLY A 37 0.13 3.12 -6.49
CA GLY A 37 0.84 3.87 -7.53
C GLY A 37 -0.11 4.52 -8.53
N ALA A 38 -1.22 3.88 -8.86
CA ALA A 38 -2.27 4.44 -9.71
C ALA A 38 -2.99 5.62 -9.02
N ALA A 39 -3.25 5.51 -7.71
CA ALA A 39 -3.86 6.57 -6.91
C ALA A 39 -3.01 7.85 -6.88
N VAL A 40 -1.70 7.73 -6.98
CA VAL A 40 -0.79 8.88 -7.14
C VAL A 40 -0.73 9.36 -8.59
N SER A 41 -0.56 8.45 -9.54
CA SER A 41 -0.30 8.78 -10.95
C SER A 41 -1.51 9.42 -11.65
N VAL A 42 -2.73 8.95 -11.36
CA VAL A 42 -3.93 9.39 -12.06
C VAL A 42 -4.30 10.84 -11.74
N PRO A 43 -4.36 11.29 -10.48
CA PRO A 43 -4.58 12.71 -10.16
C PRO A 43 -3.51 13.61 -10.76
N LEU A 44 -2.24 13.28 -10.64
CA LEU A 44 -1.14 14.07 -11.23
C LEU A 44 -1.27 14.21 -12.75
N ARG A 45 -1.75 13.17 -13.42
CA ARG A 45 -2.02 13.24 -14.85
C ARG A 45 -3.17 14.21 -15.19
N ARG A 46 -4.19 14.30 -14.32
CA ARG A 46 -5.32 15.24 -14.47
C ARG A 46 -4.89 16.68 -14.23
N GLU A 47 -3.97 16.91 -13.32
CA GLU A 47 -3.36 18.22 -13.05
C GLU A 47 -2.42 18.70 -14.17
N GLY A 48 -2.25 17.92 -15.24
CA GLY A 48 -1.55 18.34 -16.44
C GLY A 48 -0.12 17.81 -16.58
N LEU A 49 0.39 17.03 -15.66
CA LEU A 49 1.70 16.40 -15.80
C LEU A 49 1.71 15.45 -17.02
N SER A 50 2.89 15.28 -17.63
CA SER A 50 3.04 14.31 -18.71
C SER A 50 2.82 12.87 -18.21
N LYS A 51 2.52 11.94 -19.14
CA LYS A 51 2.34 10.53 -18.80
C LYS A 51 3.57 9.93 -18.11
N LYS A 52 4.78 10.34 -18.54
CA LYS A 52 6.04 9.86 -17.97
C LYS A 52 6.26 10.38 -16.55
N GLU A 53 6.02 11.65 -16.33
CA GLU A 53 6.16 12.26 -14.99
C GLU A 53 5.17 11.66 -14.02
N SER A 54 3.88 11.58 -14.38
CA SER A 54 2.84 10.98 -13.52
C SER A 54 3.17 9.54 -13.16
N PHE A 55 3.59 8.74 -14.15
CA PHE A 55 4.03 7.36 -13.92
C PHE A 55 5.25 7.29 -13.00
N TRP A 56 6.23 8.17 -13.21
CA TRP A 56 7.45 8.20 -12.40
C TRP A 56 7.16 8.53 -10.92
N TRP A 57 6.28 9.48 -10.67
CA TRP A 57 5.86 9.79 -9.30
C TRP A 57 5.14 8.64 -8.63
N GLY A 58 4.26 7.93 -9.35
CA GLY A 58 3.65 6.70 -8.85
C GLY A 58 4.65 5.59 -8.55
N GLN A 59 5.69 5.44 -9.37
CA GLN A 59 6.78 4.48 -9.10
C GLN A 59 7.63 4.88 -7.90
N LEU A 60 7.89 6.17 -7.72
CA LEU A 60 8.66 6.66 -6.58
C LEU A 60 7.95 6.36 -5.25
N SER A 61 6.62 6.39 -5.21
CA SER A 61 5.88 6.05 -3.99
C SER A 61 6.16 4.61 -3.53
N ALA A 62 6.27 3.67 -4.47
CA ALA A 62 6.58 2.27 -4.18
C ALA A 62 8.07 2.02 -3.91
N LEU A 63 9.00 2.82 -4.46
CA LEU A 63 10.44 2.62 -4.27
C LEU A 63 10.92 2.85 -2.83
N VAL A 64 10.15 3.56 -2.03
CA VAL A 64 10.44 3.75 -0.60
C VAL A 64 10.30 2.45 0.20
N GLU A 65 9.44 1.53 -0.24
CA GLU A 65 9.12 0.31 0.49
C GLU A 65 10.28 -0.68 0.57
N PRO A 66 10.99 -1.02 -0.53
CA PRO A 66 12.17 -1.88 -0.44
C PRO A 66 13.24 -1.32 0.51
N VAL A 67 13.42 0.00 0.53
CA VAL A 67 14.35 0.65 1.45
C VAL A 67 13.89 0.46 2.90
N SER A 68 12.60 0.70 3.15
CA SER A 68 11.99 0.49 4.47
C SER A 68 12.05 -0.97 4.90
N ALA A 69 11.88 -1.92 3.97
CA ALA A 69 11.99 -3.35 4.26
C ALA A 69 13.39 -3.74 4.71
N VAL A 70 14.43 -3.25 4.03
CA VAL A 70 15.82 -3.50 4.45
C VAL A 70 16.09 -2.94 5.85
N ILE A 71 15.61 -1.73 6.14
CA ILE A 71 15.72 -1.14 7.47
C ILE A 71 14.97 -1.99 8.50
N GLY A 72 13.72 -2.37 8.21
CA GLY A 72 12.89 -3.21 9.08
C GLY A 72 13.55 -4.54 9.41
N ALA A 73 14.12 -5.21 8.42
CA ALA A 73 14.85 -6.45 8.63
C ALA A 73 16.12 -6.28 9.49
N ALA A 74 16.85 -5.18 9.29
CA ALA A 74 18.09 -4.90 10.03
C ALA A 74 17.85 -4.59 11.50
N ILE A 75 16.72 -3.97 11.83
CA ILE A 75 16.38 -3.53 13.19
C ILE A 75 15.12 -4.20 13.76
N VAL A 76 14.83 -5.42 13.28
CA VAL A 76 13.60 -6.16 13.62
C VAL A 76 13.31 -6.22 15.11
N VAL A 77 14.32 -6.46 15.94
CA VAL A 77 14.18 -6.56 17.41
C VAL A 77 13.59 -5.29 18.03
N TYR A 78 13.93 -4.12 17.47
CA TYR A 78 13.44 -2.82 17.94
C TYR A 78 12.12 -2.42 17.26
N MET A 79 11.88 -2.88 16.03
CA MET A 79 10.71 -2.49 15.24
C MET A 79 9.46 -3.29 15.59
N THR A 80 9.59 -4.54 16.00
CA THR A 80 8.44 -5.41 16.32
C THR A 80 7.45 -4.77 17.30
N PRO A 81 7.86 -4.17 18.43
CA PRO A 81 6.91 -3.56 19.37
C PRO A 81 6.31 -2.22 18.85
N VAL A 82 6.97 -1.54 17.92
CA VAL A 82 6.52 -0.25 17.37
C VAL A 82 5.62 -0.44 16.15
N LEU A 83 5.79 -1.55 15.44
CA LEU A 83 5.12 -1.83 14.18
C LEU A 83 3.59 -1.70 14.22
N PRO A 84 2.84 -2.23 15.22
CA PRO A 84 1.40 -2.08 15.27
C PRO A 84 0.92 -0.62 15.30
N TYR A 85 1.65 0.24 15.99
CA TYR A 85 1.33 1.68 16.06
C TYR A 85 1.62 2.38 14.73
N ALA A 86 2.74 2.03 14.08
CA ALA A 86 3.10 2.57 12.78
C ALA A 86 2.08 2.15 11.70
N LEU A 87 1.66 0.89 11.69
CA LEU A 87 0.64 0.39 10.77
C LEU A 87 -0.73 1.03 11.03
N ALA A 88 -1.14 1.17 12.29
CA ALA A 88 -2.39 1.85 12.64
C ALA A 88 -2.40 3.32 12.20
N PHE A 89 -1.28 4.02 12.36
CA PHE A 89 -1.13 5.40 11.87
C PHE A 89 -1.24 5.47 10.35
N ALA A 90 -0.55 4.59 9.64
CA ALA A 90 -0.59 4.52 8.18
C ALA A 90 -2.01 4.21 7.67
N ALA A 91 -2.69 3.24 8.28
CA ALA A 91 -4.08 2.91 7.95
C ALA A 91 -5.02 4.12 8.13
N GLY A 92 -4.87 4.86 9.23
CA GLY A 92 -5.63 6.09 9.46
C GLY A 92 -5.36 7.17 8.41
N ALA A 93 -4.10 7.36 8.03
CA ALA A 93 -3.71 8.31 6.98
C ALA A 93 -4.28 7.91 5.61
N MET A 94 -4.22 6.61 5.25
CA MET A 94 -4.80 6.12 4.00
C MET A 94 -6.32 6.32 3.95
N ILE A 95 -7.04 6.01 5.03
CA ILE A 95 -8.49 6.26 5.11
C ILE A 95 -8.79 7.75 4.95
N PHE A 96 -8.01 8.62 5.57
CA PHE A 96 -8.18 10.07 5.44
C PHE A 96 -8.06 10.51 3.98
N VAL A 97 -7.00 10.09 3.26
CA VAL A 97 -6.80 10.44 1.84
C VAL A 97 -7.93 9.89 0.97
N VAL A 98 -8.36 8.66 1.22
CA VAL A 98 -9.47 8.05 0.46
C VAL A 98 -10.76 8.85 0.61
N VAL A 99 -11.10 9.25 1.84
CA VAL A 99 -12.35 9.96 2.14
C VAL A 99 -12.29 11.41 1.66
N GLU A 100 -11.16 12.09 1.88
CA GLU A 100 -11.01 13.53 1.62
C GLU A 100 -10.69 13.84 0.16
N GLU A 101 -9.98 12.96 -0.53
CA GLU A 101 -9.49 13.21 -1.87
C GLU A 101 -10.05 12.22 -2.91
N LEU A 102 -9.84 10.92 -2.75
CA LEU A 102 -10.13 9.95 -3.79
C LEU A 102 -11.63 9.78 -4.06
N ILE A 103 -12.45 9.68 -3.02
CA ILE A 103 -13.90 9.54 -3.17
C ILE A 103 -14.51 10.80 -3.79
N PRO A 104 -14.26 12.02 -3.29
CA PRO A 104 -14.77 13.23 -3.91
C PRO A 104 -14.31 13.40 -5.37
N GLU A 105 -13.04 13.10 -5.68
CA GLU A 105 -12.50 13.17 -7.02
C GLU A 105 -13.19 12.19 -7.97
N ALA A 106 -13.43 10.96 -7.54
CA ALA A 106 -14.12 9.94 -8.32
C ALA A 106 -15.58 10.32 -8.63
N HIS A 107 -16.22 11.12 -7.77
CA HIS A 107 -17.60 11.57 -7.92
C HIS A 107 -17.77 12.88 -8.67
N ARG A 108 -16.69 13.58 -9.04
CA ARG A 108 -16.76 14.82 -9.84
C ARG A 108 -17.34 14.65 -11.25
N GLY A 109 -17.41 13.41 -11.75
CA GLY A 109 -17.97 13.09 -13.08
C GLY A 109 -19.46 12.72 -13.03
N LYS A 110 -20.02 12.43 -14.23
CA LYS A 110 -21.42 11.99 -14.35
C LYS A 110 -21.68 10.53 -13.92
N ASN A 111 -20.62 9.77 -13.56
CA ASN A 111 -20.67 8.34 -13.34
C ASN A 111 -20.36 7.98 -11.86
N GLY A 112 -20.92 8.73 -10.91
CA GLY A 112 -20.70 8.52 -9.49
C GLY A 112 -21.05 7.10 -9.01
N ASP A 113 -22.13 6.52 -9.54
CA ASP A 113 -22.53 5.15 -9.20
C ASP A 113 -21.49 4.11 -9.64
N ILE A 114 -20.91 4.30 -10.83
CA ILE A 114 -19.83 3.41 -11.33
C ILE A 114 -18.58 3.55 -10.46
N ALA A 115 -18.26 4.77 -10.02
CA ALA A 115 -17.14 5.01 -9.13
C ALA A 115 -17.36 4.31 -7.77
N THR A 116 -18.56 4.42 -7.21
CA THR A 116 -18.92 3.73 -5.96
C THR A 116 -18.83 2.21 -6.09
N MET A 117 -19.40 1.64 -7.16
CA MET A 117 -19.31 0.21 -7.41
C MET A 117 -17.87 -0.26 -7.60
N GLY A 118 -17.05 0.53 -8.30
CA GLY A 118 -15.63 0.27 -8.47
C GLY A 118 -14.87 0.26 -7.15
N ALA A 119 -15.13 1.23 -6.27
CA ALA A 119 -14.53 1.31 -4.94
C ALA A 119 -14.93 0.09 -4.08
N MET A 120 -16.19 -0.29 -4.07
CA MET A 120 -16.67 -1.48 -3.32
C MET A 120 -16.06 -2.77 -3.85
N PHE A 121 -15.98 -2.91 -5.18
CA PHE A 121 -15.36 -4.08 -5.79
C PHE A 121 -13.86 -4.17 -5.47
N GLY A 122 -13.14 -3.05 -5.57
CA GLY A 122 -11.74 -2.96 -5.18
C GLY A 122 -11.52 -3.31 -3.71
N PHE A 123 -12.37 -2.79 -2.82
CA PHE A 123 -12.33 -3.14 -1.40
C PHE A 123 -12.52 -4.64 -1.16
N CYS A 124 -13.49 -5.28 -1.83
CA CYS A 124 -13.70 -6.72 -1.72
C CYS A 124 -12.49 -7.53 -2.21
N ILE A 125 -11.87 -7.14 -3.33
CA ILE A 125 -10.66 -7.79 -3.83
C ILE A 125 -9.52 -7.68 -2.82
N MET A 126 -9.26 -6.48 -2.31
CA MET A 126 -8.18 -6.26 -1.34
C MET A 126 -8.43 -7.04 -0.04
N MET A 127 -9.66 -7.05 0.45
CA MET A 127 -10.03 -7.84 1.64
C MET A 127 -9.78 -9.34 1.43
N VAL A 128 -10.10 -9.87 0.25
CA VAL A 128 -9.84 -11.29 -0.08
C VAL A 128 -8.35 -11.57 -0.14
N LEU A 129 -7.56 -10.67 -0.75
CA LEU A 129 -6.10 -10.82 -0.81
C LEU A 129 -5.46 -10.75 0.58
N ASP A 130 -5.91 -9.82 1.41
CA ASP A 130 -5.42 -9.67 2.79
C ASP A 130 -5.70 -10.94 3.61
N VAL A 131 -6.93 -11.45 3.59
CA VAL A 131 -7.30 -12.67 4.34
C VAL A 131 -6.66 -13.93 3.77
N ALA A 132 -6.42 -14.00 2.45
CA ALA A 132 -5.88 -15.20 1.80
C ALA A 132 -4.34 -15.27 1.84
N LEU A 133 -3.66 -14.13 1.89
CA LEU A 133 -2.20 -14.03 1.82
C LEU A 133 -1.56 -13.51 3.11
N GLY A 134 -2.30 -12.79 3.96
CA GLY A 134 -1.87 -12.32 5.28
C GLY A 134 -2.30 -13.29 6.36
#